data_00af4cd2cf5ae66062e97c9558008409
#
_entry.id   00af4cd2cf5ae66062e97c9558008409
#
_cell.length_a   1.000
_cell.length_b   1.000
_cell.length_c   1.000
_cell.angle_alpha   90.00
_cell.angle_beta   90.00
_cell.angle_gamma   90.00
#
_symmetry.space_group_name_H-M   'P 1'
#
loop_
_entity.id
_entity.type
_entity.pdbx_description
1 polymer ?
#
loop_
_entity_poly.entity_id
_entity_poly.type
_entity_poly.pdbx_seq_one_letter_code
_entity_poly.pdbx_strand_id
1 'polypeptide(L)'
;MKPFKLDEVREALSEIGVTGLTVTEVKGFGRQKGHTELYRGAEYVVDFLPKVKLEIIAADEKVAPIVSAISQSANTGRIGDGKIFVLPIEVVIRIRTGERGTEAI
;
A
#
# COMPACT_ATOMS: atom_id res chain seq x y z
N MET A 1 -4.20 1.97 1.39
CA MET A 1 -5.29 0.98 1.19
C MET A 1 -5.92 0.57 2.52
N LYS A 2 -7.06 -0.06 2.45
CA LYS A 2 -7.73 -0.58 3.66
C LYS A 2 -6.93 -1.74 4.26
N PRO A 3 -6.74 -1.77 5.59
CA PRO A 3 -5.88 -2.77 6.22
C PRO A 3 -6.28 -4.23 5.99
N PHE A 4 -7.58 -4.52 5.93
CA PHE A 4 -8.05 -5.89 5.76
C PHE A 4 -7.77 -6.48 4.38
N LYS A 5 -7.35 -5.66 3.42
CA LYS A 5 -6.95 -6.11 2.09
C LYS A 5 -5.48 -6.52 1.98
N LEU A 6 -4.70 -6.29 3.03
CA LEU A 6 -3.26 -6.51 2.98
C LEU A 6 -2.87 -7.94 2.58
N ASP A 7 -3.51 -8.93 3.16
CA ASP A 7 -3.17 -10.33 2.87
C ASP A 7 -3.48 -10.71 1.42
N GLU A 8 -4.62 -10.28 0.89
CA GLU A 8 -4.98 -10.53 -0.51
C GLU A 8 -4.01 -9.86 -1.48
N VAL A 9 -3.61 -8.62 -1.17
CA VAL A 9 -2.65 -7.88 -1.99
C VAL A 9 -1.28 -8.55 -1.94
N ARG A 10 -0.83 -8.96 -0.77
CA ARG A 10 0.45 -9.65 -0.61
C ARG A 10 0.48 -10.96 -1.40
N GLU A 11 -0.59 -11.74 -1.36
CA GLU A 11 -0.70 -12.97 -2.13
C GLU A 11 -0.67 -12.71 -3.64
N ALA A 12 -1.44 -11.73 -4.10
CA ALA A 12 -1.46 -11.35 -5.51
C ALA A 12 -0.09 -10.92 -6.01
N LEU A 13 0.64 -10.15 -5.21
CA LEU A 13 2.00 -9.73 -5.54
C LEU A 13 2.99 -10.89 -5.53
N SER A 14 2.85 -11.81 -4.59
CA SER A 14 3.69 -13.01 -4.54
C SER A 14 3.53 -13.86 -5.79
N GLU A 15 2.31 -14.01 -6.29
CA GLU A 15 2.02 -14.78 -7.50
C GLU A 15 2.72 -14.25 -8.76
N ILE A 16 2.99 -12.97 -8.81
CA ILE A 16 3.71 -12.34 -9.94
C ILE A 16 5.19 -12.11 -9.65
N GLY A 17 5.71 -12.72 -8.59
CA GLY A 17 7.14 -12.73 -8.29
C GLY A 17 7.65 -11.57 -7.45
N VAL A 18 6.79 -10.79 -6.84
CA VAL A 18 7.22 -9.74 -5.89
C VAL A 18 7.52 -10.42 -4.55
N THR A 19 8.79 -10.38 -4.15
CA THR A 19 9.27 -11.05 -2.94
C THR A 19 9.56 -10.10 -1.79
N GLY A 20 9.67 -8.80 -2.06
CA GLY A 20 9.96 -7.79 -1.05
C GLY A 20 9.01 -6.61 -1.14
N LEU A 21 8.50 -6.22 0.00
CA LEU A 21 7.69 -5.01 0.12
C LEU A 21 7.80 -4.47 1.55
N THR A 22 7.54 -3.19 1.70
CA THR A 22 7.51 -2.53 3.00
C THR A 22 6.09 -2.14 3.32
N VAL A 23 5.66 -2.48 4.54
CA VAL A 23 4.31 -2.17 5.02
C VAL A 23 4.42 -1.18 6.16
N THR A 24 3.69 -0.09 6.07
CA THR A 24 3.61 0.89 7.14
C THR A 24 2.14 1.09 7.53
N GLU A 25 1.85 0.96 8.81
CA GLU A 25 0.55 1.31 9.33
C GLU A 25 0.46 2.84 9.43
N VAL A 26 -0.57 3.40 8.83
CA VAL A 26 -0.77 4.85 8.78
C VAL A 26 -2.21 5.20 9.13
N LYS A 27 -2.47 6.47 9.32
CA LYS A 27 -3.81 6.99 9.50
C LYS A 27 -4.16 7.85 8.29
N GLY A 28 -5.33 7.61 7.73
CA GLY A 28 -5.82 8.36 6.59
C GLY A 28 -6.98 9.25 6.96
N PHE A 29 -7.03 10.41 6.33
CA PHE A 29 -8.15 11.33 6.38
C PHE A 29 -8.56 11.66 4.96
N GLY A 30 -9.83 11.55 4.64
CA GLY A 30 -10.28 11.83 3.28
C GLY A 30 -11.77 11.59 3.10
N ARG A 31 -12.17 11.23 1.89
CA ARG A 31 -13.57 11.08 1.52
C ARG A 31 -14.33 10.02 2.31
N GLN A 32 -13.65 8.98 2.77
CA GLN A 32 -14.26 7.93 3.56
C GLN A 32 -14.77 8.48 4.90
N LYS A 33 -14.13 9.51 5.41
CA LYS A 33 -14.35 10.12 6.73
C LYS A 33 -14.28 9.07 7.85
N GLY A 34 -14.33 9.51 9.06
CA GLY A 34 -14.44 8.64 10.21
C GLY A 34 -15.89 8.28 10.50
N HIS A 35 -16.06 7.57 11.56
CA HIS A 35 -17.37 7.20 12.10
C HIS A 35 -17.62 7.97 13.38
N THR A 36 -18.89 8.07 13.77
CA THR A 36 -19.29 8.70 15.02
C THR A 36 -19.24 7.66 16.13
N GLU A 37 -18.60 8.00 17.24
CA GLU A 37 -18.54 7.18 18.44
C GLU A 37 -19.13 7.93 19.62
N LEU A 38 -19.67 7.19 20.60
CA LEU A 38 -20.14 7.74 21.85
C LEU A 38 -19.07 7.55 22.93
N TYR A 39 -18.75 8.63 23.62
CA TYR A 39 -17.85 8.59 24.77
C TYR A 39 -18.40 9.48 25.86
N ARG A 40 -18.70 8.90 27.02
CA ARG A 40 -19.29 9.61 28.17
C ARG A 40 -20.55 10.41 27.79
N GLY A 41 -21.36 9.85 26.90
CA GLY A 41 -22.60 10.48 26.46
C GLY A 41 -22.45 11.57 25.40
N ALA A 42 -21.23 11.84 24.93
CA ALA A 42 -20.97 12.76 23.84
C ALA A 42 -20.60 12.00 22.57
N GLU A 43 -21.03 12.51 21.44
CA GLU A 43 -20.63 11.97 20.13
C GLU A 43 -19.29 12.54 19.70
N TYR A 44 -18.44 11.65 19.16
CA TYR A 44 -17.18 12.02 18.53
C TYR A 44 -17.17 11.58 17.09
N VAL A 45 -16.69 12.44 16.22
CA VAL A 45 -16.38 12.09 14.84
C VAL A 45 -14.93 11.63 14.81
N VAL A 46 -14.71 10.39 14.38
CA VAL A 46 -13.37 9.86 14.19
C VAL A 46 -12.92 10.23 12.77
N ASP A 47 -12.08 11.27 12.69
CA ASP A 47 -11.66 11.83 11.39
C ASP A 47 -10.59 11.01 10.70
N PHE A 48 -9.74 10.31 11.47
CA PHE A 48 -8.66 9.49 10.95
C PHE A 48 -9.00 8.01 11.07
N LEU A 49 -8.78 7.30 9.99
CA LEU A 49 -8.99 5.86 9.90
C LEU A 49 -7.67 5.13 9.69
N PRO A 50 -7.52 3.92 10.26
CA PRO A 50 -6.34 3.12 9.98
C PRO A 50 -6.28 2.76 8.50
N LYS A 51 -5.10 2.89 7.93
CA LYS A 51 -4.78 2.55 6.54
C LYS A 51 -3.43 1.87 6.51
N VAL A 52 -3.09 1.32 5.37
CA VAL A 52 -1.79 0.70 5.12
C VAL A 52 -1.15 1.37 3.92
N LYS A 53 0.12 1.73 4.09
CA LYS A 53 0.97 2.19 3.00
C LYS A 53 1.90 1.05 2.60
N LEU A 54 1.88 0.70 1.32
CA LEU A 54 2.79 -0.27 0.75
C LEU A 54 3.82 0.44 -0.11
N GLU A 55 5.07 0.03 0.04
CA GLU A 55 6.17 0.49 -0.80
C GLU A 55 6.84 -0.70 -1.45
N ILE A 56 6.96 -0.65 -2.78
CA ILE A 56 7.55 -1.71 -3.58
C ILE A 56 8.54 -1.08 -4.52
N ILE A 57 9.76 -1.59 -4.53
CA ILE A 57 10.77 -1.19 -5.51
C ILE A 57 10.86 -2.29 -6.54
N ALA A 58 10.70 -1.93 -7.80
CA ALA A 58 10.64 -2.90 -8.88
C ALA A 58 11.32 -2.37 -10.15
N ALA A 59 11.76 -3.29 -10.99
CA ALA A 59 12.23 -2.93 -12.32
C ALA A 59 11.06 -2.40 -13.16
N ASP A 60 11.36 -1.56 -14.14
CA ASP A 60 10.34 -0.86 -14.93
C ASP A 60 9.33 -1.81 -15.57
N GLU A 61 9.77 -2.93 -16.11
CA GLU A 61 8.90 -3.91 -16.75
C GLU A 61 7.94 -4.63 -15.80
N LYS A 62 8.18 -4.54 -14.51
CA LYS A 62 7.32 -5.13 -13.48
C LYS A 62 6.20 -4.19 -13.01
N VAL A 63 6.32 -2.90 -13.32
CA VAL A 63 5.41 -1.88 -12.78
C VAL A 63 3.95 -2.13 -13.21
N ALA A 64 3.70 -2.37 -14.49
CA ALA A 64 2.34 -2.58 -14.98
C ALA A 64 1.67 -3.82 -14.36
N PRO A 65 2.32 -5.00 -14.29
CA PRO A 65 1.74 -6.14 -13.59
C PRO A 65 1.48 -5.88 -12.09
N ILE A 66 2.38 -5.17 -11.42
CA ILE A 66 2.23 -4.83 -10.00
C ILE A 66 1.02 -3.91 -9.79
N VAL A 67 0.91 -2.86 -10.59
CA VAL A 67 -0.23 -1.92 -10.51
C VAL A 67 -1.55 -2.67 -10.74
N SER A 68 -1.60 -3.54 -11.74
CA SER A 68 -2.79 -4.34 -12.02
C SER A 68 -3.14 -5.26 -10.85
N ALA A 69 -2.17 -5.97 -10.30
CA ALA A 69 -2.39 -6.88 -9.16
C ALA A 69 -2.93 -6.14 -7.94
N ILE A 70 -2.36 -4.99 -7.61
CA ILE A 70 -2.82 -4.18 -6.48
C ILE A 70 -4.21 -3.61 -6.75
N SER A 71 -4.42 -3.06 -7.94
CA SER A 71 -5.72 -2.46 -8.30
C SER A 71 -6.86 -3.46 -8.19
N GLN A 72 -6.63 -4.69 -8.57
CA GLN A 72 -7.65 -5.74 -8.49
C GLN A 72 -7.84 -6.26 -7.07
N SER A 73 -6.75 -6.55 -6.37
CA SER A 73 -6.83 -7.18 -5.04
C SER A 73 -7.20 -6.23 -3.92
N ALA A 74 -6.86 -4.95 -4.03
CA ALA A 74 -7.18 -3.94 -3.01
C ALA A 74 -8.55 -3.31 -3.20
N ASN A 75 -9.19 -3.51 -4.34
CA ASN A 75 -10.44 -2.87 -4.70
C ASN A 75 -11.62 -3.43 -3.90
N THR A 76 -12.38 -2.57 -3.24
CA THR A 76 -13.66 -2.91 -2.63
C THR A 76 -14.83 -2.26 -3.38
N GLY A 77 -14.56 -1.36 -4.31
CA GLY A 77 -15.56 -0.56 -5.00
C GLY A 77 -16.14 0.58 -4.16
N ARG A 78 -15.58 0.81 -2.98
CA ARG A 78 -16.07 1.83 -2.04
C ARG A 78 -15.02 2.90 -1.79
N ILE A 79 -15.46 4.06 -1.34
CA ILE A 79 -14.59 5.15 -0.93
C ILE A 79 -13.60 4.65 0.13
N GLY A 80 -12.37 5.06 0.02
CA GLY A 80 -11.31 4.69 0.97
C GLY A 80 -10.38 3.59 0.51
N ASP A 81 -10.56 3.07 -0.72
CA ASP A 81 -9.68 2.04 -1.27
C ASP A 81 -8.24 2.53 -1.46
N GLY A 82 -8.07 3.83 -1.63
CA GLY A 82 -6.75 4.43 -1.72
C GLY A 82 -6.30 4.68 -3.16
N LYS A 83 -5.02 4.96 -3.28
CA LYS A 83 -4.39 5.33 -4.56
C LYS A 83 -3.05 4.64 -4.70
N ILE A 84 -2.62 4.53 -5.93
CA ILE A 84 -1.29 4.03 -6.28
C ILE A 84 -0.51 5.18 -6.91
N PHE A 85 0.70 5.40 -6.40
CA PHE A 85 1.62 6.38 -6.98
C PHE A 85 2.82 5.61 -7.53
N VAL A 86 3.21 5.95 -8.75
CA VAL A 86 4.41 5.39 -9.37
C VAL A 86 5.43 6.50 -9.53
N LEU A 87 6.59 6.30 -8.94
CA LEU A 87 7.66 7.30 -8.89
C LEU A 87 8.94 6.70 -9.43
N PRO A 88 9.74 7.47 -10.18
CA PRO A 88 11.06 7.01 -10.59
C PRO A 88 11.99 6.95 -9.38
N ILE A 89 12.80 5.90 -9.34
CA ILE A 89 13.86 5.73 -8.35
C ILE A 89 15.19 5.93 -9.08
N GLU A 90 15.98 6.88 -8.62
CA GLU A 90 17.26 7.18 -9.27
C GLU A 90 18.31 6.11 -9.02
N VAL A 91 18.39 5.62 -7.79
CA VAL A 91 19.42 4.68 -7.38
C VAL A 91 18.86 3.67 -6.40
N VAL A 92 19.15 2.40 -6.61
CA VAL A 92 18.91 1.34 -5.64
C VAL A 92 20.25 0.71 -5.31
N ILE A 93 20.57 0.61 -4.03
CA ILE A 93 21.82 0.00 -3.55
C ILE A 93 21.45 -1.00 -2.47
N ARG A 94 21.87 -2.24 -2.64
CA ARG A 94 21.70 -3.24 -1.59
C ARG A 94 22.82 -3.05 -0.55
N ILE A 95 22.43 -2.79 0.68
CA ILE A 95 23.39 -2.45 1.73
C ILE A 95 24.37 -3.60 1.97
N ARG A 96 23.90 -4.83 2.07
CA ARG A 96 24.74 -5.98 2.39
C ARG A 96 25.79 -6.27 1.33
N THR A 97 25.48 -6.11 0.06
CA THR A 97 26.34 -6.55 -1.05
C THR A 97 26.97 -5.39 -1.83
N GLY A 98 26.42 -4.17 -1.70
CA GLY A 98 26.82 -3.04 -2.51
C GLY A 98 26.35 -3.09 -3.96
N GLU A 99 25.55 -4.09 -4.34
CA GLU A 99 24.98 -4.19 -5.68
C GLU A 99 24.08 -3.00 -5.97
N ARG A 100 24.01 -2.60 -7.24
CA ARG A 100 23.28 -1.44 -7.70
C ARG A 100 22.32 -1.79 -8.83
N GLY A 101 21.29 -0.94 -9.00
CA GLY A 101 20.34 -1.09 -10.08
C GLY A 101 19.42 -2.30 -9.89
N THR A 102 19.06 -2.95 -10.99
CA THR A 102 18.13 -4.10 -10.95
C THR A 102 18.65 -5.28 -10.14
N GLU A 103 19.97 -5.44 -10.03
CA GLU A 103 20.57 -6.49 -9.19
C GLU A 103 20.38 -6.24 -7.71
N ALA A 104 20.07 -5.00 -7.33
CA ALA A 104 19.84 -4.62 -5.93
C ALA A 104 18.40 -4.81 -5.47
N ILE A 105 17.52 -5.13 -6.38
CA ILE A 105 16.09 -5.30 -6.09
C ILE A 105 15.78 -6.70 -5.60
#